data_f220c88cbd9dc4cb33a85d95420ed4ee
#
_entry.id   f220c88cbd9dc4cb33a85d95420ed4ee
#
_cell.length_a   1.000
_cell.length_b   1.000
_cell.length_c   1.000
_cell.angle_alpha   90.00
_cell.angle_beta   90.00
_cell.angle_gamma   90.00
#
_symmetry.space_group_name_H-M   'P 1'
#
loop_
_entity.id
_entity.type
_entity.pdbx_description
1 polymer ?
#
loop_
_entity_poly.entity_id
_entity_poly.type
_entity_poly.pdbx_seq_one_letter_code
_entity_poly.pdbx_strand_id
1 'polypeptide(L)'
;MRAVRIHRFGGPEVIVIDEIGRPTPGVGEVLVRVAASGVAPWDALIREGQSKVAPQPPLTLGSDLSGVIDAVGQDVADFTSGDEVYGVTNPQFVGANAEYATASAKMIARKPKRPTHNEAASVPVVAVTAWQMLFEYAHVTEAERILILGAAGNVGGYAVQLAAKRGLNITAIVRSRDMEYVRALGADVVLDSQAAVFHAIHPVDAVIDLIGGDAREKSFRAVKRGGIVVSVVSTSPMPQHSAVRSAFFYAEVTTERLNRISQMLDDGSLLPQVGTILGLDQARTAHEMLAGAPHKRGKIVLQVGA
;
A
#
# COMPACT_ATOMS: atom_id res chain seq x y z
N MET A 1 3.35 26.31 -7.88
CA MET A 1 2.92 24.97 -8.22
C MET A 1 1.62 24.60 -7.51
N ARG A 2 0.78 23.81 -8.16
CA ARG A 2 -0.48 23.33 -7.54
C ARG A 2 -0.21 22.18 -6.58
N ALA A 3 -0.88 22.19 -5.43
CA ALA A 3 -0.77 21.14 -4.41
C ALA A 3 -2.13 20.90 -3.72
N VAL A 4 -2.44 19.65 -3.42
CA VAL A 4 -3.62 19.23 -2.65
C VAL A 4 -3.31 19.41 -1.18
N ARG A 5 -3.98 20.33 -0.53
CA ARG A 5 -3.67 20.73 0.86
C ARG A 5 -4.88 20.68 1.78
N ILE A 6 -4.57 20.62 3.05
CA ILE A 6 -5.51 20.88 4.13
C ILE A 6 -4.93 21.97 5.06
N HIS A 7 -5.78 22.87 5.55
CA HIS A 7 -5.43 23.92 6.51
C HIS A 7 -5.93 23.60 7.92
N ARG A 8 -6.78 22.60 8.05
CA ARG A 8 -7.30 22.03 9.29
C ARG A 8 -7.65 20.56 9.08
N PHE A 9 -7.70 19.80 10.13
CA PHE A 9 -8.22 18.43 10.08
C PHE A 9 -9.73 18.41 9.83
N GLY A 10 -10.23 17.34 9.18
CA GLY A 10 -11.64 17.15 8.89
C GLY A 10 -11.93 16.08 7.85
N GLY A 11 -13.15 16.07 7.35
CA GLY A 11 -13.61 15.21 6.26
C GLY A 11 -13.06 15.65 4.89
N PRO A 12 -13.49 15.01 3.78
CA PRO A 12 -13.02 15.36 2.43
C PRO A 12 -13.23 16.82 2.04
N GLU A 13 -14.18 17.52 2.68
CA GLU A 13 -14.50 18.93 2.42
C GLU A 13 -13.38 19.92 2.78
N VAL A 14 -12.41 19.51 3.62
CA VAL A 14 -11.27 20.37 4.00
C VAL A 14 -10.17 20.40 2.95
N ILE A 15 -10.26 19.55 1.93
CA ILE A 15 -9.29 19.47 0.84
C ILE A 15 -9.47 20.66 -0.10
N VAL A 16 -8.36 21.35 -0.34
CA VAL A 16 -8.26 22.49 -1.28
C VAL A 16 -7.07 22.29 -2.21
N ILE A 17 -7.10 22.97 -3.36
CA ILE A 17 -5.94 23.11 -4.24
C ILE A 17 -5.35 24.50 -3.99
N ASP A 18 -4.13 24.52 -3.49
CA ASP A 18 -3.38 25.76 -3.29
C ASP A 18 -2.29 25.92 -4.37
N GLU A 19 -1.97 27.16 -4.66
CA GLU A 19 -0.73 27.51 -5.34
C GLU A 19 0.34 27.85 -4.29
N ILE A 20 1.42 27.06 -4.26
CA ILE A 20 2.53 27.21 -3.32
C ILE A 20 3.88 27.33 -4.04
N GLY A 21 4.88 27.79 -3.32
CA GLY A 21 6.26 27.76 -3.81
C GLY A 21 6.71 26.33 -4.14
N ARG A 22 7.56 26.18 -5.17
CA ARG A 22 8.21 24.89 -5.47
C ARG A 22 9.22 24.58 -4.36
N PRO A 23 9.21 23.37 -3.78
CA PRO A 23 10.14 23.01 -2.73
C PRO A 23 11.56 22.83 -3.28
N THR A 24 12.56 22.96 -2.40
CA THR A 24 13.96 22.64 -2.69
C THR A 24 14.33 21.38 -1.92
N PRO A 25 15.00 20.40 -2.57
CA PRO A 25 15.39 19.17 -1.88
C PRO A 25 16.48 19.46 -0.85
N GLY A 26 16.32 18.89 0.35
CA GLY A 26 17.30 18.92 1.43
C GLY A 26 18.39 17.87 1.27
N VAL A 27 19.20 17.70 2.32
CA VAL A 27 20.23 16.64 2.37
C VAL A 27 19.60 15.27 2.31
N GLY A 28 20.05 14.41 1.39
CA GLY A 28 19.52 13.06 1.19
C GLY A 28 18.14 13.01 0.51
N GLU A 29 17.65 14.14 -0.03
CA GLU A 29 16.39 14.23 -0.73
C GLU A 29 16.56 14.50 -2.24
N VAL A 30 15.57 14.16 -3.00
CA VAL A 30 15.41 14.55 -4.40
C VAL A 30 14.15 15.39 -4.56
N LEU A 31 14.11 16.25 -5.55
CA LEU A 31 12.91 16.92 -6.03
C LEU A 31 12.36 16.12 -7.21
N VAL A 32 11.15 15.64 -7.09
CA VAL A 32 10.46 14.89 -8.15
C VAL A 32 9.39 15.78 -8.77
N ARG A 33 9.42 15.92 -10.10
CA ARG A 33 8.28 16.38 -10.87
C ARG A 33 7.31 15.22 -10.96
N VAL A 34 6.21 15.30 -10.22
CA VAL A 34 5.27 14.21 -10.04
C VAL A 34 4.42 14.02 -11.29
N ALA A 35 4.43 12.81 -11.85
CA ALA A 35 3.54 12.43 -12.93
C ALA A 35 2.23 11.82 -12.39
N ALA A 36 2.32 11.02 -11.34
CA ALA A 36 1.17 10.41 -10.67
C ALA A 36 1.43 10.21 -9.18
N SER A 37 0.37 10.26 -8.38
CA SER A 37 0.40 9.95 -6.94
C SER A 37 -0.74 9.01 -6.54
N GLY A 38 -0.47 8.12 -5.59
CA GLY A 38 -1.46 7.18 -5.07
C GLY A 38 -2.25 7.78 -3.89
N VAL A 39 -3.55 7.47 -3.82
CA VAL A 39 -4.42 7.84 -2.69
C VAL A 39 -4.85 6.59 -1.92
N ALA A 40 -4.79 6.63 -0.59
CA ALA A 40 -4.97 5.46 0.25
C ALA A 40 -5.63 5.78 1.61
N PRO A 41 -6.09 4.76 2.35
CA PRO A 41 -6.75 4.98 3.65
C PRO A 41 -5.92 5.76 4.67
N TRP A 42 -4.59 5.62 4.68
CA TRP A 42 -3.74 6.41 5.58
C TRP A 42 -3.75 7.90 5.26
N ASP A 43 -4.00 8.31 4.00
CA ASP A 43 -4.17 9.72 3.64
C ASP A 43 -5.44 10.30 4.28
N ALA A 44 -6.51 9.49 4.40
CA ALA A 44 -7.70 9.88 5.14
C ALA A 44 -7.41 10.01 6.65
N LEU A 45 -6.65 9.08 7.24
CA LEU A 45 -6.24 9.17 8.65
C LEU A 45 -5.39 10.44 8.91
N ILE A 46 -4.50 10.79 7.98
CA ILE A 46 -3.70 12.02 8.05
C ILE A 46 -4.62 13.25 7.98
N ARG A 47 -5.52 13.29 7.00
CA ARG A 47 -6.48 14.37 6.82
C ARG A 47 -7.38 14.58 8.05
N GLU A 48 -7.75 13.51 8.73
CA GLU A 48 -8.62 13.50 9.91
C GLU A 48 -7.88 13.76 11.23
N GLY A 49 -6.55 13.88 11.20
CA GLY A 49 -5.74 14.07 12.40
C GLY A 49 -5.56 12.81 13.26
N GLN A 50 -5.81 11.64 12.68
CA GLN A 50 -5.68 10.34 13.36
C GLN A 50 -4.31 9.69 13.18
N SER A 51 -3.45 10.25 12.32
CA SER A 51 -2.09 9.80 12.13
C SER A 51 -1.19 10.26 13.28
N LYS A 52 -0.36 9.35 13.79
CA LYS A 52 0.64 9.65 14.85
C LYS A 52 1.94 10.25 14.30
N VAL A 53 2.16 10.18 12.99
CA VAL A 53 3.42 10.58 12.35
C VAL A 53 3.30 11.82 11.47
N ALA A 54 2.09 12.16 11.03
CA ALA A 54 1.87 13.33 10.18
C ALA A 54 2.00 14.65 10.96
N PRO A 55 2.53 15.70 10.32
CA PRO A 55 2.60 17.03 10.92
C PRO A 55 1.22 17.67 11.06
N GLN A 56 1.16 18.77 11.81
CA GLN A 56 -0.05 19.60 11.90
C GLN A 56 -0.30 20.34 10.58
N PRO A 57 -1.54 20.60 10.21
CA PRO A 57 -1.85 21.50 9.10
C PRO A 57 -1.26 22.91 9.31
N PRO A 58 -0.92 23.64 8.22
CA PRO A 58 -1.22 23.33 6.84
C PRO A 58 -0.22 22.30 6.25
N LEU A 59 -0.71 21.27 5.57
CA LEU A 59 0.13 20.25 4.94
C LEU A 59 -0.39 19.85 3.55
N THR A 60 0.50 19.31 2.72
CA THR A 60 0.17 18.68 1.43
C THR A 60 -0.05 17.18 1.65
N LEU A 61 -1.14 16.64 1.13
CA LEU A 61 -1.48 15.21 1.27
C LEU A 61 -0.67 14.32 0.32
N GLY A 62 -0.79 12.99 0.51
CA GLY A 62 -0.25 11.96 -0.36
C GLY A 62 1.18 11.53 -0.03
N SER A 63 1.46 10.25 -0.23
CA SER A 63 2.78 9.66 0.00
C SER A 63 3.34 8.92 -1.20
N ASP A 64 2.54 8.03 -1.81
CA ASP A 64 2.95 7.26 -2.98
C ASP A 64 3.09 8.19 -4.20
N LEU A 65 4.21 8.10 -4.91
CA LEU A 65 4.43 8.87 -6.13
C LEU A 65 5.15 8.05 -7.21
N SER A 66 5.01 8.52 -8.44
CA SER A 66 5.91 8.24 -9.54
C SER A 66 6.08 9.51 -10.38
N GLY A 67 7.30 9.74 -10.87
CA GLY A 67 7.64 10.94 -11.63
C GLY A 67 9.09 10.94 -12.09
N VAL A 68 9.56 12.11 -12.44
CA VAL A 68 10.93 12.33 -12.93
C VAL A 68 11.68 13.23 -11.96
N ILE A 69 12.89 12.86 -11.60
CA ILE A 69 13.76 13.70 -10.78
C ILE A 69 14.10 14.98 -11.53
N ASP A 70 13.82 16.09 -10.91
CA ASP A 70 14.09 17.41 -11.43
C ASP A 70 15.38 18.01 -10.84
N ALA A 71 15.65 17.77 -9.56
CA ALA A 71 16.87 18.15 -8.87
C ALA A 71 17.20 17.15 -7.78
N VAL A 72 18.48 17.08 -7.43
CA VAL A 72 19.01 16.27 -6.32
C VAL A 72 19.58 17.18 -5.24
N GLY A 73 19.35 16.83 -3.98
CA GLY A 73 19.94 17.50 -2.83
C GLY A 73 21.37 17.01 -2.54
N GLN A 74 21.98 17.60 -1.53
CA GLN A 74 23.30 17.19 -1.07
C GLN A 74 23.25 15.71 -0.58
N ASP A 75 24.38 14.99 -0.72
CA ASP A 75 24.57 13.59 -0.31
C ASP A 75 23.66 12.56 -1.01
N VAL A 76 23.11 12.88 -2.17
CA VAL A 76 22.43 11.94 -3.06
C VAL A 76 23.37 11.53 -4.19
N ALA A 77 23.83 10.26 -4.18
CA ALA A 77 24.76 9.73 -5.17
C ALA A 77 24.09 8.76 -6.18
N ASP A 78 23.00 8.12 -5.80
CA ASP A 78 22.39 7.01 -6.57
C ASP A 78 21.41 7.49 -7.65
N PHE A 79 21.06 8.77 -7.64
CA PHE A 79 20.08 9.38 -8.55
C PHE A 79 20.60 10.65 -9.20
N THR A 80 20.07 10.94 -10.40
CA THR A 80 20.37 12.17 -11.16
C THR A 80 19.08 12.79 -11.71
N SER A 81 19.14 14.08 -12.06
CA SER A 81 18.05 14.74 -12.78
C SER A 81 17.76 13.99 -14.09
N GLY A 82 16.49 13.76 -14.37
CA GLY A 82 16.01 12.98 -15.52
C GLY A 82 15.68 11.51 -15.20
N ASP A 83 16.12 10.98 -14.07
CA ASP A 83 15.76 9.61 -13.67
C ASP A 83 14.26 9.50 -13.41
N GLU A 84 13.59 8.49 -14.02
CA GLU A 84 12.23 8.11 -13.66
C GLU A 84 12.25 7.29 -12.36
N VAL A 85 11.44 7.72 -11.38
CA VAL A 85 11.39 7.10 -10.06
C VAL A 85 9.97 6.82 -9.61
N TYR A 86 9.86 5.92 -8.63
CA TYR A 86 8.64 5.66 -7.87
C TYR A 86 8.99 5.33 -6.42
N GLY A 87 8.05 5.53 -5.52
CA GLY A 87 8.26 5.27 -4.09
C GLY A 87 7.36 6.13 -3.22
N VAL A 88 7.86 6.51 -2.07
CA VAL A 88 7.16 7.40 -1.13
C VAL A 88 8.01 8.62 -0.79
N THR A 89 7.34 9.71 -0.44
CA THR A 89 7.99 10.99 -0.15
C THR A 89 8.91 10.93 1.08
N ASN A 90 8.36 10.54 2.23
CA ASN A 90 9.03 10.66 3.53
C ASN A 90 8.35 9.77 4.59
N PRO A 91 8.94 9.60 5.79
CA PRO A 91 8.37 8.78 6.86
C PRO A 91 7.05 9.33 7.45
N GLN A 92 6.68 10.56 7.15
CA GLN A 92 5.43 11.18 7.59
C GLN A 92 4.27 10.92 6.63
N PHE A 93 4.56 10.35 5.44
CA PHE A 93 3.59 9.99 4.40
C PHE A 93 2.79 11.19 3.87
N VAL A 94 3.46 12.33 3.66
CA VAL A 94 2.85 13.58 3.15
C VAL A 94 3.63 14.17 1.98
N GLY A 95 2.98 14.94 1.11
CA GLY A 95 3.63 15.78 0.11
C GLY A 95 3.49 15.33 -1.35
N ALA A 96 3.03 14.11 -1.65
CA ALA A 96 3.02 13.58 -3.02
C ALA A 96 1.92 14.16 -3.92
N ASN A 97 0.82 14.62 -3.37
CA ASN A 97 -0.31 15.12 -4.15
C ASN A 97 -0.08 16.58 -4.59
N ALA A 98 0.97 16.81 -5.38
CA ALA A 98 1.39 18.11 -5.89
C ALA A 98 2.18 17.96 -7.18
N GLU A 99 2.32 19.04 -7.95
CA GLU A 99 3.11 19.03 -9.20
C GLU A 99 4.60 18.72 -8.97
N TYR A 100 5.13 19.08 -7.80
CA TYR A 100 6.49 18.73 -7.35
C TYR A 100 6.44 18.31 -5.89
N ALA A 101 7.25 17.30 -5.56
CA ALA A 101 7.40 16.79 -4.19
C ALA A 101 8.87 16.51 -3.87
N THR A 102 9.31 16.82 -2.66
CA THR A 102 10.57 16.25 -2.18
C THR A 102 10.35 14.82 -1.72
N ALA A 103 11.33 13.96 -1.98
CA ALA A 103 11.31 12.57 -1.55
C ALA A 103 12.69 12.16 -1.01
N SER A 104 12.68 11.36 0.07
CA SER A 104 13.91 10.76 0.57
C SER A 104 14.50 9.80 -0.46
N ALA A 105 15.77 9.96 -0.81
CA ALA A 105 16.45 9.06 -1.74
C ALA A 105 16.46 7.58 -1.26
N LYS A 106 16.29 7.35 0.06
CA LYS A 106 16.23 6.01 0.65
C LYS A 106 14.85 5.36 0.57
N MET A 107 13.82 6.10 0.12
CA MET A 107 12.42 5.66 0.08
C MET A 107 11.85 5.65 -1.35
N ILE A 108 12.70 5.84 -2.33
CA ILE A 108 12.38 5.75 -3.76
C ILE A 108 13.30 4.74 -4.46
N ALA A 109 12.89 4.29 -5.63
CA ALA A 109 13.71 3.47 -6.54
C ALA A 109 13.47 3.93 -7.99
N ARG A 110 14.33 3.50 -8.93
CA ARG A 110 14.09 3.70 -10.36
C ARG A 110 12.77 3.04 -10.73
N LYS A 111 11.94 3.75 -11.48
CA LYS A 111 10.65 3.22 -11.94
C LYS A 111 10.91 1.98 -12.82
N PRO A 112 10.18 0.86 -12.58
CA PRO A 112 10.23 -0.27 -13.48
C PRO A 112 9.85 0.15 -14.91
N LYS A 113 10.42 -0.53 -15.91
CA LYS A 113 10.26 -0.15 -17.32
C LYS A 113 8.86 -0.41 -17.87
N ARG A 114 8.21 -1.52 -17.45
CA ARG A 114 6.90 -1.91 -17.96
C ARG A 114 5.75 -1.03 -17.47
N PRO A 115 5.63 -0.73 -16.17
CA PRO A 115 4.53 0.09 -15.68
C PRO A 115 4.60 1.53 -16.17
N THR A 116 3.45 2.10 -16.48
CA THR A 116 3.25 3.55 -16.62
C THR A 116 3.43 4.24 -15.27
N HIS A 117 3.54 5.57 -15.25
CA HIS A 117 3.60 6.32 -13.98
C HIS A 117 2.36 6.12 -13.11
N ASN A 118 1.16 6.03 -13.71
CA ASN A 118 -0.08 5.76 -12.96
C ASN A 118 -0.03 4.38 -12.29
N GLU A 119 0.46 3.36 -12.99
CA GLU A 119 0.65 2.02 -12.44
C GLU A 119 1.74 2.02 -11.38
N ALA A 120 2.89 2.65 -11.63
CA ALA A 120 3.99 2.71 -10.68
C ALA A 120 3.61 3.41 -9.37
N ALA A 121 2.85 4.52 -9.43
CA ALA A 121 2.35 5.22 -8.24
C ALA A 121 1.31 4.42 -7.42
N SER A 122 0.73 3.36 -8.00
CA SER A 122 -0.21 2.49 -7.29
C SER A 122 0.45 1.45 -6.39
N VAL A 123 1.76 1.27 -6.51
CA VAL A 123 2.50 0.09 -6.00
C VAL A 123 3.14 0.29 -4.61
N PRO A 124 3.84 1.41 -4.29
CA PRO A 124 4.90 1.41 -3.28
C PRO A 124 4.46 0.86 -1.93
N VAL A 125 3.61 1.57 -1.20
CA VAL A 125 3.24 1.16 0.17
C VAL A 125 2.54 -0.19 0.17
N VAL A 126 1.60 -0.43 -0.73
CA VAL A 126 0.74 -1.64 -0.67
C VAL A 126 1.49 -2.92 -1.04
N ALA A 127 2.38 -2.87 -2.04
CA ALA A 127 3.18 -4.04 -2.43
C ALA A 127 4.28 -4.33 -1.40
N VAL A 128 4.95 -3.28 -0.88
CA VAL A 128 5.94 -3.42 0.20
C VAL A 128 5.29 -3.96 1.48
N THR A 129 4.09 -3.50 1.83
CA THR A 129 3.35 -4.07 2.98
C THR A 129 3.09 -5.56 2.80
N ALA A 130 2.59 -5.97 1.62
CA ALA A 130 2.36 -7.39 1.33
C ALA A 130 3.65 -8.22 1.41
N TRP A 131 4.75 -7.69 0.86
CA TRP A 131 6.08 -8.30 0.95
C TRP A 131 6.51 -8.51 2.40
N GLN A 132 6.42 -7.45 3.22
CA GLN A 132 6.82 -7.51 4.62
C GLN A 132 5.96 -8.51 5.40
N MET A 133 4.63 -8.51 5.22
CA MET A 133 3.74 -9.45 5.89
C MET A 133 4.15 -10.91 5.64
N LEU A 134 4.40 -11.25 4.39
CA LEU A 134 4.70 -12.62 3.98
C LEU A 134 6.12 -13.05 4.35
N PHE A 135 7.12 -12.25 3.99
CA PHE A 135 8.51 -12.70 3.99
C PHE A 135 9.33 -12.21 5.16
N GLU A 136 8.99 -11.05 5.76
CA GLU A 136 9.75 -10.47 6.86
C GLU A 136 9.13 -10.73 8.23
N TYR A 137 7.80 -10.90 8.31
CA TYR A 137 7.10 -11.16 9.58
C TYR A 137 6.57 -12.58 9.70
N ALA A 138 5.90 -13.08 8.66
CA ALA A 138 5.42 -14.46 8.68
C ALA A 138 6.53 -15.46 8.37
N HIS A 139 7.58 -15.05 7.62
CA HIS A 139 8.70 -15.88 7.16
C HIS A 139 8.22 -17.12 6.41
N VAL A 140 7.17 -16.97 5.58
CA VAL A 140 6.60 -18.09 4.84
C VAL A 140 7.56 -18.65 3.79
N THR A 141 7.55 -19.97 3.65
CA THR A 141 8.37 -20.72 2.69
C THR A 141 7.49 -21.54 1.74
N GLU A 142 8.07 -22.05 0.65
CA GLU A 142 7.36 -22.84 -0.36
C GLU A 142 6.54 -23.98 0.26
N ALA A 143 5.38 -24.27 -0.33
CA ALA A 143 4.41 -25.27 0.07
C ALA A 143 3.70 -25.04 1.42
N GLU A 144 4.03 -23.99 2.17
CA GLU A 144 3.27 -23.62 3.38
C GLU A 144 1.85 -23.14 3.03
N ARG A 145 0.95 -23.35 3.97
CA ARG A 145 -0.46 -22.92 3.84
C ARG A 145 -0.66 -21.59 4.50
N ILE A 146 -1.26 -20.66 3.78
CA ILE A 146 -1.61 -19.34 4.33
C ILE A 146 -3.10 -19.04 4.15
N LEU A 147 -3.62 -18.22 5.08
CA LEU A 147 -4.94 -17.64 5.00
C LEU A 147 -4.82 -16.13 4.84
N ILE A 148 -5.43 -15.57 3.80
CA ILE A 148 -5.45 -14.13 3.55
C ILE A 148 -6.84 -13.59 3.80
N LEU A 149 -6.99 -12.72 4.81
CA LEU A 149 -8.20 -11.96 5.09
C LEU A 149 -8.14 -10.64 4.34
N GLY A 150 -9.15 -10.33 3.51
CA GLY A 150 -9.16 -9.11 2.71
C GLY A 150 -8.34 -9.19 1.42
N ALA A 151 -8.21 -10.38 0.85
CA ALA A 151 -7.42 -10.66 -0.35
C ALA A 151 -7.80 -9.82 -1.59
N ALA A 152 -9.03 -9.30 -1.67
CA ALA A 152 -9.49 -8.45 -2.77
C ALA A 152 -9.14 -6.96 -2.62
N GLY A 153 -8.56 -6.55 -1.49
CA GLY A 153 -8.06 -5.19 -1.26
C GLY A 153 -6.71 -4.92 -1.91
N ASN A 154 -6.25 -3.67 -1.85
CA ASN A 154 -5.00 -3.26 -2.50
C ASN A 154 -3.78 -4.05 -1.99
N VAL A 155 -3.58 -4.17 -0.68
CA VAL A 155 -2.50 -5.00 -0.10
C VAL A 155 -2.75 -6.48 -0.36
N GLY A 156 -4.01 -6.94 -0.20
CA GLY A 156 -4.39 -8.33 -0.36
C GLY A 156 -4.13 -8.88 -1.76
N GLY A 157 -4.41 -8.11 -2.79
CA GLY A 157 -4.15 -8.50 -4.17
C GLY A 157 -2.65 -8.72 -4.47
N TYR A 158 -1.77 -7.90 -3.86
CA TYR A 158 -0.32 -8.14 -3.93
C TYR A 158 0.09 -9.35 -3.07
N ALA A 159 -0.50 -9.52 -1.89
CA ALA A 159 -0.19 -10.68 -1.04
C ALA A 159 -0.53 -12.00 -1.75
N VAL A 160 -1.67 -12.08 -2.45
CA VAL A 160 -2.03 -13.28 -3.25
C VAL A 160 -1.01 -13.53 -4.36
N GLN A 161 -0.67 -12.51 -5.18
CA GLN A 161 0.28 -12.65 -6.28
C GLN A 161 1.67 -13.09 -5.78
N LEU A 162 2.19 -12.45 -4.74
CA LEU A 162 3.49 -12.77 -4.14
C LEU A 162 3.52 -14.19 -3.56
N ALA A 163 2.45 -14.58 -2.89
CA ALA A 163 2.31 -15.91 -2.31
C ALA A 163 2.21 -17.00 -3.39
N ALA A 164 1.44 -16.77 -4.45
CA ALA A 164 1.32 -17.69 -5.59
C ALA A 164 2.68 -17.88 -6.29
N LYS A 165 3.40 -16.77 -6.54
CA LYS A 165 4.76 -16.84 -7.11
C LYS A 165 5.74 -17.60 -6.22
N ARG A 166 5.56 -17.57 -4.89
CA ARG A 166 6.39 -18.32 -3.93
C ARG A 166 6.01 -19.80 -3.84
N GLY A 167 4.94 -20.25 -4.48
CA GLY A 167 4.44 -21.63 -4.40
C GLY A 167 3.74 -21.95 -3.08
N LEU A 168 3.10 -20.98 -2.45
CA LEU A 168 2.30 -21.19 -1.24
C LEU A 168 0.92 -21.75 -1.58
N ASN A 169 0.32 -22.48 -0.65
CA ASN A 169 -1.07 -22.91 -0.71
C ASN A 169 -1.97 -21.82 -0.11
N ILE A 170 -2.72 -21.12 -0.94
CA ILE A 170 -3.43 -19.89 -0.57
C ILE A 170 -4.91 -20.15 -0.37
N THR A 171 -5.38 -19.97 0.86
CA THR A 171 -6.82 -19.81 1.15
C THR A 171 -7.12 -18.32 1.33
N ALA A 172 -8.10 -17.80 0.62
CA ALA A 172 -8.53 -16.41 0.71
C ALA A 172 -9.98 -16.30 1.17
N ILE A 173 -10.28 -15.36 2.07
CA ILE A 173 -11.64 -15.02 2.46
C ILE A 173 -11.98 -13.64 1.91
N VAL A 174 -13.04 -13.56 1.09
CA VAL A 174 -13.49 -12.34 0.40
C VAL A 174 -15.01 -12.32 0.30
N ARG A 175 -15.58 -11.21 -0.16
CA ARG A 175 -17.02 -11.15 -0.48
C ARG A 175 -17.29 -11.95 -1.77
N SER A 176 -18.49 -12.50 -1.91
CA SER A 176 -18.91 -13.31 -3.08
C SER A 176 -18.53 -12.66 -4.42
N ARG A 177 -18.77 -11.36 -4.57
CA ARG A 177 -18.48 -10.59 -5.79
C ARG A 177 -16.98 -10.49 -6.15
N ASP A 178 -16.09 -10.81 -5.22
CA ASP A 178 -14.65 -10.68 -5.37
C ASP A 178 -13.94 -12.02 -5.58
N MET A 179 -14.67 -13.14 -5.51
CA MET A 179 -14.10 -14.48 -5.53
C MET A 179 -13.37 -14.81 -6.84
N GLU A 180 -13.98 -14.51 -7.97
CA GLU A 180 -13.38 -14.77 -9.30
C GLU A 180 -12.10 -13.98 -9.49
N TYR A 181 -12.10 -12.70 -9.11
CA TYR A 181 -10.92 -11.85 -9.16
C TYR A 181 -9.77 -12.42 -8.35
N VAL A 182 -10.02 -12.88 -7.13
CA VAL A 182 -8.96 -13.40 -6.25
C VAL A 182 -8.43 -14.75 -6.73
N ARG A 183 -9.28 -15.60 -7.32
CA ARG A 183 -8.82 -16.81 -8.03
C ARG A 183 -7.90 -16.48 -9.20
N ALA A 184 -8.25 -15.48 -9.99
CA ALA A 184 -7.43 -15.04 -11.12
C ALA A 184 -6.07 -14.48 -10.69
N LEU A 185 -5.92 -13.98 -9.44
CA LEU A 185 -4.64 -13.57 -8.87
C LEU A 185 -3.77 -14.75 -8.40
N GLY A 186 -4.31 -15.98 -8.35
CA GLY A 186 -3.56 -17.18 -7.99
C GLY A 186 -3.93 -17.80 -6.64
N ALA A 187 -5.05 -17.45 -6.02
CA ALA A 187 -5.51 -18.15 -4.81
C ALA A 187 -6.10 -19.53 -5.14
N ASP A 188 -5.66 -20.58 -4.42
CA ASP A 188 -6.10 -21.95 -4.62
C ASP A 188 -7.52 -22.18 -4.13
N VAL A 189 -7.85 -21.65 -2.94
CA VAL A 189 -9.16 -21.77 -2.32
C VAL A 189 -9.68 -20.37 -2.01
N VAL A 190 -10.88 -20.04 -2.51
CA VAL A 190 -11.52 -18.75 -2.22
C VAL A 190 -12.87 -19.02 -1.58
N LEU A 191 -13.06 -18.50 -0.36
CA LEU A 191 -14.25 -18.65 0.47
C LEU A 191 -15.01 -17.32 0.55
N ASP A 192 -16.34 -17.41 0.54
CA ASP A 192 -17.21 -16.27 0.81
C ASP A 192 -17.14 -15.91 2.31
N SER A 193 -16.90 -14.64 2.59
CA SER A 193 -16.81 -14.11 3.96
C SER A 193 -18.09 -14.28 4.78
N GLN A 194 -19.26 -14.40 4.14
CA GLN A 194 -20.52 -14.64 4.82
C GLN A 194 -20.75 -16.12 5.19
N ALA A 195 -20.15 -17.05 4.42
CA ALA A 195 -20.29 -18.49 4.61
C ALA A 195 -19.04 -19.15 5.21
N ALA A 196 -17.94 -18.41 5.40
CA ALA A 196 -16.67 -18.97 5.84
C ALA A 196 -16.75 -19.51 7.28
N VAL A 197 -16.43 -20.78 7.40
CA VAL A 197 -16.39 -21.50 8.67
C VAL A 197 -14.93 -21.74 9.02
N PHE A 198 -14.35 -20.88 9.86
CA PHE A 198 -12.91 -20.87 10.16
C PHE A 198 -12.37 -22.19 10.74
N HIS A 199 -13.18 -22.95 11.49
CA HIS A 199 -12.78 -24.24 12.03
C HIS A 199 -12.78 -25.38 10.98
N ALA A 200 -13.40 -25.15 9.81
CA ALA A 200 -13.36 -26.09 8.69
C ALA A 200 -12.21 -25.78 7.71
N ILE A 201 -11.48 -24.68 7.91
CA ILE A 201 -10.29 -24.36 7.14
C ILE A 201 -9.16 -25.30 7.58
N HIS A 202 -8.49 -25.94 6.64
CA HIS A 202 -7.29 -26.74 6.95
C HIS A 202 -6.28 -25.88 7.71
N PRO A 203 -5.63 -26.40 8.77
CA PRO A 203 -4.69 -25.64 9.56
C PRO A 203 -3.62 -24.95 8.69
N VAL A 204 -3.43 -23.65 8.90
CA VAL A 204 -2.48 -22.81 8.14
C VAL A 204 -1.26 -22.46 8.97
N ASP A 205 -0.14 -22.21 8.31
CA ASP A 205 1.13 -21.79 8.92
C ASP A 205 1.08 -20.30 9.28
N ALA A 206 0.44 -19.49 8.43
CA ALA A 206 0.28 -18.06 8.67
C ALA A 206 -1.10 -17.53 8.26
N VAL A 207 -1.55 -16.49 8.98
CA VAL A 207 -2.68 -15.63 8.58
C VAL A 207 -2.15 -14.24 8.26
N ILE A 208 -2.53 -13.73 7.10
CA ILE A 208 -2.29 -12.36 6.65
C ILE A 208 -3.60 -11.59 6.85
N ASP A 209 -3.63 -10.75 7.87
CA ASP A 209 -4.84 -10.03 8.29
C ASP A 209 -4.83 -8.58 7.80
N LEU A 210 -5.78 -8.26 6.91
CA LEU A 210 -5.99 -6.93 6.32
C LEU A 210 -7.39 -6.38 6.65
N ILE A 211 -8.10 -7.00 7.60
CA ILE A 211 -9.46 -6.63 7.99
C ILE A 211 -9.56 -6.27 9.47
N GLY A 212 -8.92 -7.04 10.35
CA GLY A 212 -9.04 -6.89 11.79
C GLY A 212 -10.36 -7.42 12.36
N GLY A 213 -10.69 -7.01 13.58
CA GLY A 213 -11.93 -7.30 14.29
C GLY A 213 -12.25 -8.80 14.36
N ASP A 214 -13.53 -9.14 14.28
CA ASP A 214 -14.07 -10.50 14.34
C ASP A 214 -13.40 -11.50 13.40
N ALA A 215 -13.10 -11.08 12.16
CA ALA A 215 -12.47 -11.96 11.18
C ALA A 215 -11.07 -12.38 11.64
N ARG A 216 -10.29 -11.45 12.17
CA ARG A 216 -8.97 -11.73 12.76
C ARG A 216 -9.10 -12.66 13.98
N GLU A 217 -10.02 -12.39 14.90
CA GLU A 217 -10.21 -13.22 16.10
C GLU A 217 -10.59 -14.66 15.74
N LYS A 218 -11.52 -14.83 14.81
CA LYS A 218 -11.94 -16.16 14.33
C LYS A 218 -10.80 -16.90 13.60
N SER A 219 -9.91 -16.18 12.93
CA SER A 219 -8.81 -16.77 12.16
C SER A 219 -7.78 -17.50 13.00
N PHE A 220 -7.62 -17.16 14.29
CA PHE A 220 -6.72 -17.89 15.20
C PHE A 220 -7.05 -19.39 15.31
N ARG A 221 -8.31 -19.79 15.09
CA ARG A 221 -8.75 -21.18 15.08
C ARG A 221 -8.25 -22.00 13.90
N ALA A 222 -7.87 -21.30 12.82
CA ALA A 222 -7.33 -21.93 11.62
C ALA A 222 -5.79 -22.04 11.65
N VAL A 223 -5.12 -21.41 12.63
CA VAL A 223 -3.65 -21.38 12.67
C VAL A 223 -3.11 -22.60 13.38
N LYS A 224 -2.09 -23.25 12.82
CA LYS A 224 -1.34 -24.33 13.46
C LYS A 224 -0.69 -23.87 14.77
N ARG A 225 -0.45 -24.80 15.68
CA ARG A 225 0.42 -24.54 16.84
C ARG A 225 1.79 -24.05 16.38
N GLY A 226 2.26 -22.91 16.92
CA GLY A 226 3.51 -22.27 16.52
C GLY A 226 3.42 -21.39 15.26
N GLY A 227 2.28 -21.40 14.56
CA GLY A 227 2.02 -20.50 13.43
C GLY A 227 1.86 -19.02 13.85
N ILE A 228 1.56 -18.16 12.90
CA ILE A 228 1.54 -16.70 13.12
C ILE A 228 0.33 -16.03 12.49
N VAL A 229 -0.18 -14.97 13.14
CA VAL A 229 -1.11 -13.99 12.55
C VAL A 229 -0.38 -12.66 12.40
N VAL A 230 -0.23 -12.19 11.18
CA VAL A 230 0.39 -10.88 10.88
C VAL A 230 -0.71 -9.91 10.46
N SER A 231 -0.80 -8.76 11.15
CA SER A 231 -1.79 -7.72 10.88
C SER A 231 -1.13 -6.36 10.68
N VAL A 232 -1.73 -5.52 9.84
CA VAL A 232 -1.39 -4.09 9.66
C VAL A 232 -2.57 -3.17 9.97
N VAL A 233 -3.67 -3.75 10.44
CA VAL A 233 -4.91 -3.01 10.73
C VAL A 233 -5.34 -3.11 12.19
N SER A 234 -4.77 -4.03 12.97
CA SER A 234 -5.18 -4.24 14.35
C SER A 234 -4.01 -4.59 15.26
N THR A 235 -3.89 -3.85 16.35
CA THR A 235 -2.99 -4.14 17.49
C THR A 235 -3.67 -4.94 18.59
N SER A 236 -4.91 -5.40 18.39
CA SER A 236 -5.67 -6.16 19.39
C SER A 236 -4.84 -7.34 19.91
N PRO A 237 -4.84 -7.59 21.23
CA PRO A 237 -4.06 -8.66 21.82
C PRO A 237 -4.49 -10.03 21.27
N MET A 238 -3.59 -10.99 21.37
CA MET A 238 -3.89 -12.39 21.06
C MET A 238 -4.92 -12.96 22.05
N PRO A 239 -5.72 -13.94 21.61
CA PRO A 239 -6.51 -14.73 22.54
C PRO A 239 -5.61 -15.32 23.65
N GLN A 240 -6.04 -15.22 24.89
CA GLN A 240 -5.33 -15.84 26.03
C GLN A 240 -5.12 -17.34 25.79
N HIS A 241 -3.95 -17.84 26.16
CA HIS A 241 -3.55 -19.25 26.00
C HIS A 241 -3.39 -19.75 24.55
N SER A 242 -3.23 -18.86 23.58
CA SER A 242 -2.93 -19.23 22.20
C SER A 242 -1.47 -19.68 22.06
N ALA A 243 -1.24 -20.85 21.47
CA ALA A 243 0.09 -21.28 21.03
C ALA A 243 0.50 -20.69 19.67
N VAL A 244 -0.18 -19.64 19.23
CA VAL A 244 -0.01 -18.92 17.98
C VAL A 244 0.75 -17.63 18.24
N ARG A 245 1.68 -17.25 17.37
CA ARG A 245 2.37 -15.96 17.41
C ARG A 245 1.50 -14.88 16.77
N SER A 246 1.74 -13.62 17.10
CA SER A 246 1.10 -12.48 16.44
C SER A 246 2.11 -11.35 16.22
N ALA A 247 2.01 -10.68 15.10
CA ALA A 247 2.80 -9.50 14.77
C ALA A 247 1.90 -8.37 14.24
N PHE A 248 2.25 -7.14 14.61
CA PHE A 248 1.72 -5.91 14.03
C PHE A 248 2.90 -5.00 13.68
N PHE A 249 2.84 -4.33 12.55
CA PHE A 249 3.88 -3.38 12.14
C PHE A 249 3.30 -2.24 11.30
N TYR A 250 4.06 -1.16 11.19
CA TYR A 250 3.84 -0.10 10.19
C TYR A 250 4.74 -0.37 9.00
N ALA A 251 4.20 -0.22 7.78
CA ALA A 251 4.96 -0.46 6.57
C ALA A 251 6.18 0.48 6.48
N GLU A 252 7.33 -0.09 6.17
CA GLU A 252 8.59 0.62 5.97
C GLU A 252 9.02 0.47 4.51
N VAL A 253 8.82 1.54 3.72
CA VAL A 253 9.22 1.57 2.32
C VAL A 253 10.69 1.96 2.22
N THR A 254 11.50 1.10 1.60
CA THR A 254 12.92 1.33 1.37
C THR A 254 13.26 1.09 -0.10
N THR A 255 14.34 1.73 -0.58
CA THR A 255 14.88 1.51 -1.93
C THR A 255 15.13 0.02 -2.20
N GLU A 256 15.66 -0.73 -1.22
CA GLU A 256 15.91 -2.17 -1.37
C GLU A 256 14.62 -2.95 -1.65
N ARG A 257 13.56 -2.74 -0.85
CA ARG A 257 12.27 -3.41 -1.04
C ARG A 257 11.63 -3.02 -2.36
N LEU A 258 11.69 -1.74 -2.71
CA LEU A 258 11.18 -1.26 -4.01
C LEU A 258 11.93 -1.90 -5.18
N ASN A 259 13.26 -2.05 -5.12
CA ASN A 259 14.04 -2.71 -6.16
C ASN A 259 13.64 -4.18 -6.36
N ARG A 260 13.32 -4.92 -5.27
CA ARG A 260 12.78 -6.28 -5.36
C ARG A 260 11.41 -6.30 -6.06
N ILE A 261 10.53 -5.36 -5.72
CA ILE A 261 9.23 -5.19 -6.38
C ILE A 261 9.40 -4.79 -7.85
N SER A 262 10.34 -3.87 -8.17
CA SER A 262 10.64 -3.46 -9.55
C SER A 262 10.99 -4.63 -10.45
N GLN A 263 11.83 -5.56 -9.99
CA GLN A 263 12.21 -6.75 -10.74
C GLN A 263 10.99 -7.60 -11.11
N MET A 264 10.07 -7.80 -10.16
CA MET A 264 8.85 -8.60 -10.38
C MET A 264 7.83 -7.88 -11.27
N LEU A 265 7.79 -6.55 -11.25
CA LEU A 265 6.98 -5.76 -12.17
C LEU A 265 7.54 -5.83 -13.59
N ASP A 266 8.86 -5.78 -13.76
CA ASP A 266 9.54 -5.81 -15.05
C ASP A 266 9.50 -7.20 -15.69
N ASP A 267 9.59 -8.29 -14.94
CA ASP A 267 9.44 -9.66 -15.45
C ASP A 267 7.96 -10.06 -15.64
N GLY A 268 7.01 -9.23 -15.18
CA GLY A 268 5.57 -9.44 -15.30
C GLY A 268 4.99 -10.47 -14.32
N SER A 269 5.77 -10.90 -13.34
CA SER A 269 5.29 -11.82 -12.31
C SER A 269 4.51 -11.13 -11.18
N LEU A 270 4.53 -9.81 -11.15
CA LEU A 270 3.69 -8.97 -10.31
C LEU A 270 2.99 -7.92 -11.19
N LEU A 271 1.68 -7.80 -11.07
CA LEU A 271 0.88 -6.88 -11.86
C LEU A 271 0.36 -5.72 -10.99
N PRO A 272 0.50 -4.47 -11.44
CA PRO A 272 -0.06 -3.32 -10.73
C PRO A 272 -1.59 -3.40 -10.61
N GLN A 273 -2.13 -2.90 -9.51
CA GLN A 273 -3.57 -2.92 -9.21
C GLN A 273 -4.13 -1.49 -9.23
N VAL A 274 -4.29 -0.92 -10.43
CA VAL A 274 -4.87 0.42 -10.61
C VAL A 274 -6.39 0.33 -10.73
N GLY A 275 -7.09 1.12 -9.94
CA GLY A 275 -8.54 1.26 -9.98
C GLY A 275 -8.98 2.49 -10.75
N THR A 276 -9.32 3.55 -10.04
CA THR A 276 -9.77 4.82 -10.62
C THR A 276 -8.60 5.79 -10.75
N ILE A 277 -8.46 6.39 -11.93
CA ILE A 277 -7.51 7.49 -12.19
C ILE A 277 -8.33 8.78 -12.27
N LEU A 278 -7.90 9.81 -11.54
CA LEU A 278 -8.50 11.13 -11.44
C LEU A 278 -7.44 12.21 -11.69
N GLY A 279 -7.85 13.42 -12.07
CA GLY A 279 -6.94 14.56 -12.09
C GLY A 279 -6.60 15.05 -10.68
N LEU A 280 -5.50 15.80 -10.54
CA LEU A 280 -5.07 16.37 -9.26
C LEU A 280 -6.19 17.23 -8.61
N ASP A 281 -6.95 17.96 -9.41
CA ASP A 281 -8.09 18.79 -9.01
C ASP A 281 -9.28 17.98 -8.44
N GLN A 282 -9.32 16.67 -8.71
CA GLN A 282 -10.34 15.76 -8.21
C GLN A 282 -9.93 15.02 -6.92
N ALA A 283 -8.90 15.50 -6.21
CA ALA A 283 -8.41 14.87 -4.98
C ALA A 283 -9.49 14.73 -3.89
N ARG A 284 -10.42 15.71 -3.78
CA ARG A 284 -11.57 15.57 -2.88
C ARG A 284 -12.43 14.37 -3.22
N THR A 285 -12.75 14.17 -4.49
CA THR A 285 -13.50 12.99 -4.97
C THR A 285 -12.76 11.68 -4.68
N ALA A 286 -11.43 11.65 -4.82
CA ALA A 286 -10.63 10.50 -4.42
C ALA A 286 -10.79 10.15 -2.94
N HIS A 287 -10.83 11.16 -2.06
CA HIS A 287 -11.06 10.95 -0.63
C HIS A 287 -12.52 10.59 -0.27
N GLU A 288 -13.49 11.07 -1.04
CA GLU A 288 -14.90 10.62 -0.93
C GLU A 288 -15.03 9.13 -1.31
N MET A 289 -14.27 8.66 -2.30
CA MET A 289 -14.18 7.24 -2.66
C MET A 289 -13.57 6.39 -1.53
N LEU A 290 -12.55 6.88 -0.82
CA LEU A 290 -12.04 6.22 0.39
C LEU A 290 -13.11 6.13 1.50
N ALA A 291 -14.00 7.11 1.59
CA ALA A 291 -15.12 7.13 2.54
C ALA A 291 -16.31 6.27 2.11
N GLY A 292 -16.26 5.60 0.97
CA GLY A 292 -17.27 4.65 0.51
C GLY A 292 -18.03 5.03 -0.76
N ALA A 293 -17.71 6.16 -1.39
CA ALA A 293 -18.27 6.48 -2.71
C ALA A 293 -17.83 5.42 -3.75
N PRO A 294 -18.67 5.11 -4.76
CA PRO A 294 -18.34 4.08 -5.75
C PRO A 294 -17.07 4.37 -6.53
N HIS A 295 -16.21 3.37 -6.66
CA HIS A 295 -15.01 3.44 -7.49
C HIS A 295 -14.63 2.06 -8.04
N LYS A 296 -13.75 2.02 -9.05
CA LYS A 296 -13.20 0.76 -9.57
C LYS A 296 -12.28 0.12 -8.54
N ARG A 297 -12.26 -1.22 -8.49
CA ARG A 297 -11.31 -1.98 -7.65
C ARG A 297 -9.87 -1.62 -8.02
N GLY A 298 -9.00 -1.57 -7.03
CA GLY A 298 -7.59 -1.19 -7.15
C GLY A 298 -7.30 0.17 -6.51
N LYS A 299 -6.05 0.56 -6.54
CA LYS A 299 -5.57 1.83 -5.99
C LYS A 299 -6.19 3.01 -6.73
N ILE A 300 -6.64 4.02 -5.99
CA ILE A 300 -7.01 5.31 -6.56
C ILE A 300 -5.71 6.08 -6.84
N VAL A 301 -5.62 6.66 -8.02
CA VAL A 301 -4.42 7.40 -8.48
C VAL A 301 -4.83 8.78 -8.95
N LEU A 302 -4.08 9.79 -8.55
CA LEU A 302 -4.15 11.13 -9.11
C LEU A 302 -3.09 11.28 -10.20
N GLN A 303 -3.52 11.54 -11.42
CA GLN A 303 -2.65 11.97 -12.50
C GLN A 303 -2.36 13.45 -12.33
N VAL A 304 -1.09 13.80 -12.16
CA VAL A 304 -0.64 15.16 -11.82
C VAL A 304 -0.12 15.90 -13.03
N GLY A 305 0.75 15.25 -13.80
CA GLY A 305 1.32 15.76 -15.05
C GLY A 305 0.94 14.89 -16.24
N ALA A 306 0.98 15.48 -17.44
CA ALA A 306 0.89 14.76 -18.71
C ALA A 306 2.28 14.27 -19.12
#